data_f8000238545460372fbd345fcbd8a431
#
_entry.id   f8000238545460372fbd345fcbd8a431
#
_cell.length_a   1.000
_cell.length_b   1.000
_cell.length_c   1.000
_cell.angle_alpha   90.00
_cell.angle_beta   90.00
_cell.angle_gamma   90.00
#
_symmetry.space_group_name_H-M   'P 1'
#
loop_
_entity.id
_entity.type
_entity.pdbx_description
1 polymer ?
#
loop_
_entity_poly.entity_id
_entity_poly.type
_entity_poly.pdbx_seq_one_letter_code
_entity_poly.pdbx_strand_id
1 'polypeptide(L)'
;MIDKRVANVEEALAGITDGASIMLCGFGGTGIPFVLTTALGKKSVRNLTLVSNSVRHTEECAPSLFEDKRVAKVIVSAARSRGREPTTSERQLEDGTLQLELVPQGTFAERMRAAGAGIPA
;
A
#
# COMPACT_ATOMS: atom_id res chain seq x y z
N MET A 1 -0.53 19.34 24.05
CA MET A 1 -0.11 18.86 22.71
C MET A 1 -0.12 17.33 22.74
N ILE A 2 -0.74 16.67 21.78
CA ILE A 2 -0.71 15.19 21.72
C ILE A 2 0.62 14.77 21.12
N ASP A 3 1.43 14.01 21.88
CA ASP A 3 2.67 13.42 21.37
C ASP A 3 2.33 12.08 20.69
N LYS A 4 2.65 11.97 19.40
CA LYS A 4 2.42 10.78 18.58
C LYS A 4 3.73 10.03 18.24
N ARG A 5 4.84 10.42 18.87
CA ARG A 5 6.11 9.71 18.70
C ARG A 5 6.05 8.37 19.39
N VAL A 6 6.63 7.37 18.76
CA VAL A 6 6.76 6.00 19.28
C VAL A 6 8.22 5.64 19.45
N ALA A 7 8.52 4.67 20.30
CA ALA A 7 9.91 4.34 20.66
C ALA A 7 10.63 3.57 19.52
N ASN A 8 9.90 2.77 18.76
CA ASN A 8 10.47 1.89 17.75
C ASN A 8 9.45 1.58 16.64
N VAL A 9 9.92 0.90 15.60
CA VAL A 9 9.12 0.53 14.42
C VAL A 9 8.04 -0.50 14.75
N GLU A 10 8.32 -1.42 15.65
CA GLU A 10 7.37 -2.45 16.08
C GLU A 10 6.15 -1.82 16.75
N GLU A 11 6.38 -0.84 17.61
CA GLU A 11 5.32 -0.06 18.24
C GLU A 11 4.52 0.74 17.21
N ALA A 12 5.18 1.35 16.22
CA ALA A 12 4.52 2.07 15.14
C ALA A 12 3.57 1.19 14.32
N LEU A 13 3.90 -0.09 14.16
CA LEU A 13 3.12 -1.06 13.40
C LEU A 13 2.19 -1.93 14.27
N ALA A 14 2.16 -1.72 15.58
CA ALA A 14 1.39 -2.59 16.51
C ALA A 14 -0.10 -2.65 16.18
N GLY A 15 -0.69 -1.52 15.71
CA GLY A 15 -2.10 -1.44 15.35
C GLY A 15 -2.47 -2.08 14.00
N ILE A 16 -1.50 -2.56 13.21
CA ILE A 16 -1.78 -3.21 11.92
C ILE A 16 -2.06 -4.69 12.16
N THR A 17 -3.27 -5.11 11.84
CA THR A 17 -3.77 -6.47 11.97
C THR A 17 -4.24 -7.03 10.63
N ASP A 18 -4.64 -8.29 10.57
CA ASP A 18 -5.23 -8.89 9.38
C ASP A 18 -6.44 -8.09 8.90
N GLY A 19 -6.55 -7.94 7.58
CA GLY A 19 -7.62 -7.17 6.95
C GLY A 19 -7.43 -5.64 7.00
N ALA A 20 -6.34 -5.14 7.56
CA ALA A 20 -6.10 -3.71 7.66
C ALA A 20 -6.01 -3.03 6.29
N SER A 21 -6.56 -1.81 6.19
CA SER A 21 -6.34 -0.91 5.07
C SER A 21 -5.22 0.08 5.40
N ILE A 22 -4.19 0.12 4.56
CA ILE A 22 -2.98 0.91 4.81
C ILE A 22 -2.77 1.87 3.64
N MET A 23 -2.74 3.16 3.94
CA MET A 23 -2.36 4.18 2.97
C MET A 23 -0.86 4.44 3.05
N LEU A 24 -0.19 4.26 1.92
CA LEU A 24 1.24 4.48 1.76
C LEU A 24 1.49 5.70 0.88
N CYS A 25 2.19 6.68 1.41
CA CYS A 25 2.60 7.85 0.64
C CYS A 25 3.76 7.52 -0.30
N GLY A 26 4.01 8.43 -1.23
CA GLY A 26 5.12 8.36 -2.18
C GLY A 26 4.66 8.47 -3.63
N PHE A 27 5.54 9.03 -4.46
CA PHE A 27 5.34 9.18 -5.89
C PHE A 27 6.68 8.96 -6.62
N GLY A 28 6.71 8.08 -7.60
CA GLY A 28 7.90 7.82 -8.42
C GLY A 28 9.12 7.35 -7.61
N GLY A 29 8.92 6.67 -6.49
CA GLY A 29 9.99 6.22 -5.60
C GLY A 29 10.41 7.24 -4.53
N THR A 30 9.83 8.44 -4.55
CA THR A 30 10.16 9.52 -3.59
C THR A 30 9.08 9.62 -2.51
N GLY A 31 9.47 9.88 -1.27
CA GLY A 31 8.54 10.06 -0.14
C GLY A 31 7.92 8.78 0.39
N ILE A 32 8.45 7.62 0.02
CA ILE A 32 8.00 6.33 0.54
C ILE A 32 8.56 6.13 1.95
N PRO A 33 7.76 5.65 2.92
CA PRO A 33 8.24 5.34 4.26
C PRO A 33 8.98 3.99 4.28
N PHE A 34 10.17 3.90 3.67
CA PHE A 34 10.92 2.66 3.45
C PHE A 34 11.07 1.81 4.72
N VAL A 35 11.43 2.42 5.84
CA VAL A 35 11.64 1.70 7.11
C VAL A 35 10.35 1.01 7.56
N LEU A 36 9.23 1.72 7.56
CA LEU A 36 7.93 1.17 7.95
C LEU A 36 7.43 0.12 6.96
N THR A 37 7.58 0.37 5.65
CA THR A 37 7.14 -0.56 4.61
C THR A 37 7.93 -1.86 4.65
N THR A 38 9.25 -1.78 4.81
CA THR A 38 10.12 -2.96 4.96
C THR A 38 9.78 -3.75 6.23
N ALA A 39 9.52 -3.06 7.34
CA ALA A 39 9.11 -3.71 8.59
C ALA A 39 7.72 -4.36 8.47
N LEU A 40 6.79 -3.74 7.76
CA LEU A 40 5.49 -4.33 7.45
C LEU A 40 5.65 -5.64 6.66
N GLY A 41 6.60 -5.68 5.73
CA GLY A 41 6.96 -6.90 5.00
C GLY A 41 7.40 -8.07 5.89
N LYS A 42 7.92 -7.80 7.08
CA LYS A 42 8.34 -8.81 8.07
C LYS A 42 7.23 -9.23 9.04
N LYS A 43 6.15 -8.44 9.11
CA LYS A 43 5.02 -8.71 10.02
C LYS A 43 4.11 -9.78 9.40
N SER A 44 3.65 -10.75 10.18
CA SER A 44 2.84 -11.90 9.71
C SER A 44 1.36 -11.55 9.51
N VAL A 45 1.04 -10.38 8.99
CA VAL A 45 -0.34 -9.95 8.70
C VAL A 45 -0.77 -10.30 7.28
N ARG A 46 -2.06 -10.56 7.08
CA ARG A 46 -2.67 -11.01 5.82
C ARG A 46 -3.93 -10.23 5.46
N ASN A 47 -4.43 -10.45 4.25
CA ASN A 47 -5.66 -9.83 3.71
C ASN A 47 -5.60 -8.30 3.70
N LEU A 48 -4.42 -7.74 3.48
CA LEU A 48 -4.22 -6.29 3.50
C LEU A 48 -4.85 -5.63 2.28
N THR A 49 -5.41 -4.44 2.48
CA THR A 49 -5.73 -3.49 1.41
C THR A 49 -4.68 -2.39 1.40
N LEU A 50 -3.95 -2.25 0.31
CA LEU A 50 -2.95 -1.20 0.16
C LEU A 50 -3.48 -0.08 -0.72
N VAL A 51 -3.40 1.16 -0.23
CA VAL A 51 -3.80 2.38 -0.94
C VAL A 51 -2.54 3.19 -1.20
N SER A 52 -2.17 3.36 -2.46
CA SER A 52 -0.93 4.06 -2.82
C SER A 52 -1.00 4.63 -4.24
N ASN A 53 -0.05 5.50 -4.59
CA ASN A 53 0.05 5.98 -5.96
C ASN A 53 0.37 4.83 -6.93
N SER A 54 1.29 3.93 -6.56
CA SER A 54 1.71 2.80 -7.41
C SER A 54 2.04 1.58 -6.57
N VAL A 55 1.65 0.41 -7.06
CA VAL A 55 1.98 -0.89 -6.43
C VAL A 55 3.48 -1.16 -6.44
N ARG A 56 4.14 -0.86 -7.54
CA ARG A 56 5.54 -1.21 -7.80
C ARG A 56 6.47 -0.87 -6.65
N HIS A 57 6.42 0.36 -6.15
CA HIS A 57 7.36 0.79 -5.11
C HIS A 57 7.10 0.13 -3.76
N THR A 58 5.85 -0.23 -3.47
CA THR A 58 5.53 -1.03 -2.28
C THR A 58 6.10 -2.44 -2.40
N GLU A 59 5.97 -3.05 -3.57
CA GLU A 59 6.54 -4.36 -3.87
C GLU A 59 8.08 -4.34 -3.78
N GLU A 60 8.73 -3.31 -4.33
CA GLU A 60 10.19 -3.14 -4.23
C GLU A 60 10.68 -3.02 -2.77
N CYS A 61 9.92 -2.36 -1.89
CA CYS A 61 10.27 -2.20 -0.47
C CYS A 61 9.94 -3.41 0.39
N ALA A 62 8.91 -4.16 0.03
CA ALA A 62 8.38 -5.29 0.80
C ALA A 62 7.86 -6.40 -0.14
N PRO A 63 8.76 -7.06 -0.90
CA PRO A 63 8.39 -8.08 -1.89
C PRO A 63 7.61 -9.23 -1.25
N SER A 64 7.95 -9.63 -0.02
CA SER A 64 7.26 -10.70 0.70
C SER A 64 5.77 -10.48 0.92
N LEU A 65 5.28 -9.23 0.90
CA LEU A 65 3.83 -8.96 0.98
C LEU A 65 3.09 -9.54 -0.22
N PHE A 66 3.71 -9.52 -1.40
CA PHE A 66 3.15 -10.04 -2.64
C PHE A 66 3.53 -11.50 -2.86
N GLU A 67 4.79 -11.87 -2.67
CA GLU A 67 5.26 -13.27 -2.81
C GLU A 67 4.46 -14.25 -1.95
N ASP A 68 4.15 -13.85 -0.70
CA ASP A 68 3.35 -14.65 0.25
C ASP A 68 1.83 -14.42 0.08
N LYS A 69 1.37 -13.68 -0.95
CA LYS A 69 -0.04 -13.35 -1.20
C LYS A 69 -0.74 -12.78 0.04
N ARG A 70 -0.08 -11.86 0.73
CA ARG A 70 -0.61 -11.22 1.95
C ARG A 70 -1.44 -9.97 1.67
N VAL A 71 -1.36 -9.44 0.45
CA VAL A 71 -2.18 -8.33 -0.03
C VAL A 71 -3.38 -8.90 -0.78
N ALA A 72 -4.59 -8.57 -0.35
CA ALA A 72 -5.83 -8.99 -1.01
C ALA A 72 -6.31 -7.98 -2.05
N LYS A 73 -6.09 -6.68 -1.80
CA LYS A 73 -6.54 -5.60 -2.67
C LYS A 73 -5.53 -4.46 -2.74
N VAL A 74 -5.42 -3.87 -3.92
CA VAL A 74 -4.70 -2.61 -4.12
C VAL A 74 -5.63 -1.56 -4.71
N ILE A 75 -5.58 -0.34 -4.17
CA ILE A 75 -6.27 0.85 -4.68
C ILE A 75 -5.18 1.83 -5.10
N VAL A 76 -5.01 2.01 -6.40
CA VAL A 76 -3.86 2.72 -6.96
C VAL A 76 -4.22 3.55 -8.18
N SER A 77 -3.39 4.53 -8.50
CA SER A 77 -3.50 5.28 -9.75
C SER A 77 -2.60 4.73 -10.87
N ALA A 78 -1.63 3.87 -10.54
CA ALA A 78 -0.76 3.19 -11.49
C ALA A 78 -0.51 1.74 -11.04
N ALA A 79 -1.00 0.78 -11.81
CA ALA A 79 -0.87 -0.65 -11.49
C ALA A 79 0.28 -1.33 -12.25
N ARG A 80 0.70 -0.78 -13.39
CA ARG A 80 1.71 -1.40 -14.24
C ARG A 80 3.09 -0.78 -14.06
N SER A 81 4.11 -1.63 -14.06
CA SER A 81 5.51 -1.21 -14.09
C SER A 81 5.93 -0.77 -15.51
N ARG A 82 7.09 -0.12 -15.61
CA ARG A 82 7.70 0.22 -16.90
C ARG A 82 8.67 -0.86 -17.41
N GLY A 83 8.82 -1.95 -16.65
CA GLY A 83 9.69 -3.06 -17.00
C GLY A 83 9.13 -3.92 -18.15
N ARG A 84 10.00 -4.72 -18.77
CA ARG A 84 9.58 -5.71 -19.77
C ARG A 84 8.98 -6.95 -19.12
N GLU A 85 9.52 -7.36 -17.98
CA GLU A 85 9.03 -8.51 -17.23
C GLU A 85 7.96 -8.07 -16.21
N PRO A 86 6.85 -8.80 -16.12
CA PRO A 86 5.82 -8.50 -15.15
C PRO A 86 6.32 -8.75 -13.73
N THR A 87 5.95 -7.86 -12.81
CA THR A 87 6.24 -8.01 -11.37
C THR A 87 5.35 -9.10 -10.74
N THR A 88 5.60 -9.44 -9.47
CA THR A 88 4.75 -10.41 -8.76
C THR A 88 3.32 -9.91 -8.62
N SER A 89 3.14 -8.63 -8.29
CA SER A 89 1.81 -8.02 -8.21
C SER A 89 1.08 -8.03 -9.57
N GLU A 90 1.78 -7.74 -10.67
CA GLU A 90 1.19 -7.79 -12.01
C GLU A 90 0.70 -9.19 -12.38
N ARG A 91 1.48 -10.23 -12.08
CA ARG A 91 1.06 -11.63 -12.29
C ARG A 91 -0.17 -11.99 -11.45
N GLN A 92 -0.21 -11.51 -10.19
CA GLN A 92 -1.36 -11.73 -9.31
C GLN A 92 -2.62 -10.98 -9.75
N LEU A 93 -2.48 -9.84 -10.41
CA LEU A 93 -3.59 -9.15 -11.06
C LEU A 93 -4.12 -9.93 -12.26
N GLU A 94 -3.21 -10.50 -13.06
CA GLU A 94 -3.57 -11.29 -14.24
C GLU A 94 -4.25 -12.62 -13.85
N ASP A 95 -3.79 -13.29 -12.80
CA ASP A 95 -4.36 -14.56 -12.31
C ASP A 95 -5.57 -14.38 -11.37
N GLY A 96 -5.92 -13.12 -11.04
CA GLY A 96 -7.08 -12.78 -10.22
C GLY A 96 -6.89 -13.02 -8.71
N THR A 97 -5.67 -13.32 -8.24
CA THR A 97 -5.40 -13.51 -6.81
C THR A 97 -5.18 -12.20 -6.05
N LEU A 98 -4.96 -11.09 -6.76
CA LEU A 98 -4.89 -9.74 -6.23
C LEU A 98 -6.00 -8.89 -6.85
N GLN A 99 -6.83 -8.25 -6.04
CA GLN A 99 -7.87 -7.35 -6.53
C GLN A 99 -7.29 -5.96 -6.83
N LEU A 100 -7.71 -5.38 -7.95
CA LEU A 100 -7.34 -4.02 -8.37
C LEU A 100 -8.53 -3.08 -8.35
N GLU A 101 -8.35 -1.93 -7.70
CA GLU A 101 -9.16 -0.74 -7.94
C GLU A 101 -8.27 0.35 -8.53
N LEU A 102 -8.36 0.55 -9.83
CA LEU A 102 -7.61 1.60 -10.53
C LEU A 102 -8.39 2.92 -10.45
N VAL A 103 -7.79 3.93 -9.84
CA VAL A 103 -8.41 5.24 -9.62
C VAL A 103 -7.57 6.32 -10.29
N PRO A 104 -8.13 7.15 -11.17
CA PRO A 104 -7.41 8.28 -11.75
C PRO A 104 -6.81 9.17 -10.67
N GLN A 105 -5.59 9.67 -10.89
CA GLN A 105 -4.82 10.40 -9.89
C GLN A 105 -5.59 11.59 -9.26
N GLY A 106 -6.32 12.35 -10.05
CA GLY A 106 -7.15 13.45 -9.55
C GLY A 106 -8.26 12.96 -8.62
N THR A 107 -8.98 11.90 -9.02
CA THR A 107 -10.01 11.26 -8.20
C THR A 107 -9.43 10.66 -6.94
N PHE A 108 -8.23 10.08 -7.01
CA PHE A 108 -7.52 9.54 -5.86
C PHE A 108 -7.23 10.64 -4.82
N ALA A 109 -6.71 11.79 -5.27
CA ALA A 109 -6.46 12.95 -4.42
C ALA A 109 -7.75 13.52 -3.81
N GLU A 110 -8.83 13.63 -4.62
CA GLU A 110 -10.12 14.14 -4.17
C GLU A 110 -10.80 13.22 -3.15
N ARG A 111 -10.68 11.90 -3.28
CA ARG A 111 -11.18 10.96 -2.25
C ARG A 111 -10.52 11.21 -0.90
N MET A 112 -9.19 11.42 -0.88
CA MET A 112 -8.46 11.74 0.35
C MET A 112 -8.88 13.10 0.92
N ARG A 113 -9.02 14.12 0.07
CA ARG A 113 -9.47 15.44 0.47
C ARG A 113 -10.88 15.40 1.06
N ALA A 114 -11.81 14.72 0.41
CA ALA A 114 -13.19 14.57 0.86
C ALA A 114 -13.26 13.88 2.23
N ALA A 115 -12.53 12.76 2.41
CA ALA A 115 -12.46 12.07 3.69
C ALA A 115 -11.93 12.98 4.81
N GLY A 116 -10.86 13.74 4.54
CA GLY A 116 -10.29 14.70 5.51
C GLY A 116 -11.21 15.87 5.83
N ALA A 117 -12.09 16.24 4.91
CA ALA A 117 -13.08 17.30 5.08
C ALA A 117 -14.44 16.79 5.65
N GLY A 118 -14.59 15.50 5.91
CA GLY A 118 -15.84 14.90 6.38
C GLY A 118 -16.97 14.92 5.33
N ILE A 119 -16.63 14.99 4.04
CA ILE A 119 -17.60 14.93 2.95
C ILE A 119 -17.94 13.45 2.70
N PRO A 120 -19.20 13.03 2.81
CA PRO A 120 -19.58 11.65 2.56
C PRO A 120 -19.36 11.26 1.10
N ALA A 121 -19.04 9.96 0.89
CA ALA A 121 -18.87 9.39 -0.44
C ALA A 121 -20.23 9.07 -1.09
#